data_5db3d2492ca0d325c1a6ef601631c420
#
_entry.id   5db3d2492ca0d325c1a6ef601631c420
#
_cell.length_a   1.000
_cell.length_b   1.000
_cell.length_c   1.000
_cell.angle_alpha   90.00
_cell.angle_beta   90.00
_cell.angle_gamma   90.00
#
_symmetry.space_group_name_H-M   'P 1'
#
loop_
_entity.id
_entity.type
_entity.pdbx_description
1 polymer ?
#
loop_
_entity_poly.entity_id
_entity_poly.type
_entity_poly.pdbx_seq_one_letter_code
_entity_poly.pdbx_strand_id
1 'polypeptide(L)'
;VSNAEDYMRFALMLWNEGEYNGQRIVSPDSIALMRQPHIQTGVLSNQVDGMGFGLGVGVVMDAEKTILLDRESDFFWSGFYGTNFFVSPQSGLVAVIMSQNQPPPASPWPGSFGVFIAPAFGFLGI
;
A
#
# COMPACT_ATOMS: atom_id res chain seq x y z
N VAL A 1 -3.84 11.03 14.48
CA VAL A 1 -3.17 10.08 15.35
C VAL A 1 -3.99 8.80 15.34
N SER A 2 -3.33 7.65 15.14
CA SER A 2 -3.94 6.32 15.10
C SER A 2 -3.00 5.31 15.77
N ASN A 3 -3.46 4.07 15.90
CA ASN A 3 -2.66 2.93 16.34
C ASN A 3 -2.70 1.82 15.29
N ALA A 4 -1.82 0.82 15.41
CA ALA A 4 -1.70 -0.24 14.42
C ALA A 4 -2.99 -1.08 14.30
N GLU A 5 -3.68 -1.33 15.39
CA GLU A 5 -4.92 -2.13 15.40
C GLU A 5 -6.05 -1.44 14.63
N ASP A 6 -6.30 -0.16 14.90
CA ASP A 6 -7.35 0.58 14.22
C ASP A 6 -7.03 0.77 12.73
N TYR A 7 -5.74 1.00 12.41
CA TYR A 7 -5.34 1.13 11.02
C TYR A 7 -5.39 -0.22 10.27
N MET A 8 -5.12 -1.34 10.96
CA MET A 8 -5.30 -2.68 10.40
C MET A 8 -6.77 -2.95 10.05
N ARG A 9 -7.72 -2.52 10.89
CA ARG A 9 -9.16 -2.62 10.58
C ARG A 9 -9.52 -1.87 9.29
N PHE A 10 -8.95 -0.69 9.10
CA PHE A 10 -9.11 0.08 7.87
C PHE A 10 -8.50 -0.65 6.67
N ALA A 11 -7.28 -1.16 6.79
CA ALA A 11 -6.61 -1.90 5.72
C ALA A 11 -7.35 -3.21 5.36
N LEU A 12 -7.87 -3.93 6.35
CA LEU A 12 -8.72 -5.11 6.13
C LEU A 12 -10.04 -4.77 5.45
N MET A 13 -10.65 -3.63 5.79
CA MET A 13 -11.84 -3.13 5.09
C MET A 13 -11.55 -2.88 3.61
N LEU A 14 -10.41 -2.27 3.29
CA LEU A 14 -9.98 -2.07 1.90
C LEU A 14 -9.74 -3.40 1.17
N TRP A 15 -9.09 -4.37 1.85
CA TRP A 15 -8.85 -5.71 1.29
C TRP A 15 -10.14 -6.46 1.02
N ASN A 16 -11.13 -6.35 1.91
CA ASN A 16 -12.47 -6.94 1.78
C ASN A 16 -13.43 -6.11 0.92
N GLU A 17 -12.90 -5.31 0.00
CA GLU A 17 -13.71 -4.53 -0.95
C GLU A 17 -14.77 -3.64 -0.28
N GLY A 18 -14.40 -3.03 0.84
CA GLY A 18 -15.23 -2.05 1.55
C GLY A 18 -16.10 -2.61 2.67
N GLU A 19 -15.85 -3.86 3.09
CA GLU A 19 -16.57 -4.50 4.19
C GLU A 19 -15.66 -4.82 5.37
N TYR A 20 -16.14 -4.62 6.59
CA TYR A 20 -15.47 -5.05 7.81
C TYR A 20 -16.48 -5.59 8.82
N ASN A 21 -16.21 -6.80 9.37
CA ASN A 21 -17.06 -7.48 10.36
C ASN A 21 -18.54 -7.61 9.90
N GLY A 22 -18.78 -7.91 8.64
CA GLY A 22 -20.12 -8.05 8.08
C GLY A 22 -20.86 -6.72 7.85
N GLN A 23 -20.18 -5.59 8.04
CA GLN A 23 -20.75 -4.27 7.77
C GLN A 23 -20.09 -3.65 6.55
N ARG A 24 -20.91 -3.23 5.59
CA ARG A 24 -20.46 -2.50 4.42
C ARG A 24 -20.27 -1.03 4.75
N ILE A 25 -19.04 -0.56 4.60
CA ILE A 25 -18.63 0.82 4.89
C ILE A 25 -18.54 1.61 3.58
N VAL A 26 -17.99 0.98 2.53
CA VAL A 26 -17.82 1.56 1.21
C VAL A 26 -18.25 0.51 0.17
N SER A 27 -18.77 0.94 -0.98
CA SER A 27 -19.15 0.00 -2.05
C SER A 27 -17.91 -0.63 -2.70
N PRO A 28 -18.01 -1.86 -3.23
CA PRO A 28 -16.92 -2.48 -4.00
C PRO A 28 -16.49 -1.61 -5.19
N ASP A 29 -17.44 -0.97 -5.87
CA ASP A 29 -17.14 -0.06 -6.99
C ASP A 29 -16.30 1.15 -6.55
N SER A 30 -16.55 1.67 -5.35
CA SER A 30 -15.74 2.76 -4.79
C SER A 30 -14.31 2.30 -4.48
N ILE A 31 -14.13 1.09 -3.95
CA ILE A 31 -12.80 0.51 -3.73
C ILE A 31 -12.10 0.26 -5.06
N ALA A 32 -12.80 -0.28 -6.06
CA ALA A 32 -12.25 -0.45 -7.40
C ALA A 32 -11.80 0.89 -7.99
N LEU A 33 -12.60 1.95 -7.84
CA LEU A 33 -12.25 3.29 -8.27
C LEU A 33 -11.03 3.86 -7.52
N MET A 34 -10.94 3.64 -6.21
CA MET A 34 -9.77 4.06 -5.41
C MET A 34 -8.47 3.43 -5.92
N ARG A 35 -8.52 2.20 -6.40
CA ARG A 35 -7.37 1.42 -6.88
C ARG A 35 -7.04 1.65 -8.36
N GLN A 36 -7.83 2.44 -9.09
CA GLN A 36 -7.47 2.84 -10.44
C GLN A 36 -6.39 3.91 -10.43
N PRO A 37 -5.35 3.79 -11.28
CA PRO A 37 -4.31 4.80 -11.39
C PRO A 37 -4.85 6.04 -12.12
N HIS A 38 -5.34 7.01 -11.37
CA HIS A 38 -5.81 8.29 -11.91
C HIS A 38 -4.64 9.22 -12.30
N ILE A 39 -3.50 9.04 -11.64
CA ILE A 39 -2.25 9.74 -11.95
C ILE A 39 -1.21 8.67 -12.29
N GLN A 40 -0.67 8.75 -13.51
CA GLN A 40 0.37 7.82 -13.97
C GLN A 40 1.76 8.27 -13.51
N THR A 41 2.71 7.33 -13.60
CA THR A 41 4.13 7.54 -13.24
C THR A 41 4.73 8.76 -13.93
N GLY A 42 5.57 9.49 -13.21
CA GLY A 42 6.31 10.66 -13.76
C GLY A 42 5.63 12.00 -13.55
N VAL A 43 4.39 12.03 -13.08
CA VAL A 43 3.68 13.30 -12.78
C VAL A 43 4.03 13.80 -11.38
N LEU A 44 4.30 12.90 -10.44
CA LEU A 44 4.75 13.23 -9.08
C LEU A 44 6.25 12.93 -8.98
N SER A 45 7.02 13.90 -8.53
CA SER A 45 8.49 13.89 -8.51
C SER A 45 9.16 12.76 -7.70
N ASN A 46 8.39 11.95 -6.97
CA ASN A 46 8.87 10.88 -6.09
C ASN A 46 8.26 9.51 -6.45
N GLN A 47 7.68 9.36 -7.63
CA GLN A 47 7.10 8.08 -8.04
C GLN A 47 8.16 7.15 -8.63
N VAL A 48 8.07 5.90 -8.22
CA VAL A 48 8.85 4.80 -8.78
C VAL A 48 8.21 4.34 -10.09
N ASP A 49 9.02 3.99 -11.06
CA ASP A 49 8.55 3.39 -12.32
C ASP A 49 7.68 2.16 -12.03
N GLY A 50 6.62 1.98 -12.79
CA GLY A 50 5.66 0.89 -12.59
C GLY A 50 4.55 1.18 -11.57
N MET A 51 4.52 2.37 -10.99
CA MET A 51 3.51 2.78 -10.02
C MET A 51 2.63 3.91 -10.54
N GLY A 52 1.39 3.95 -10.08
CA GLY A 52 0.45 5.04 -10.26
C GLY A 52 -0.14 5.50 -8.93
N PHE A 53 -1.00 6.49 -8.97
CA PHE A 53 -1.71 6.98 -7.80
C PHE A 53 -3.20 7.02 -8.04
N GLY A 54 -3.93 6.35 -7.17
CA GLY A 54 -5.38 6.29 -7.16
C GLY A 54 -6.01 7.37 -6.28
N LEU A 55 -7.15 7.08 -5.66
CA LEU A 55 -7.79 8.00 -4.73
C LEU A 55 -7.25 7.76 -3.31
N GLY A 56 -6.14 8.42 -2.99
CA GLY A 56 -5.49 8.35 -1.68
C GLY A 56 -4.56 7.15 -1.46
N VAL A 57 -4.28 6.37 -2.49
CA VAL A 57 -3.38 5.21 -2.44
C VAL A 57 -2.44 5.17 -3.64
N GLY A 58 -1.22 4.69 -3.44
CA GLY A 58 -0.33 4.28 -4.52
C GLY A 58 -0.77 2.90 -5.02
N VAL A 59 -0.68 2.67 -6.33
CA VAL A 59 -1.11 1.43 -6.99
C VAL A 59 0.03 0.88 -7.84
N VAL A 60 0.30 -0.42 -7.75
CA VAL A 60 1.25 -1.11 -8.61
C VAL A 60 0.58 -1.38 -9.97
N MET A 61 1.14 -0.80 -11.02
CA MET A 61 0.68 -0.94 -12.41
C MET A 61 1.49 -1.95 -13.21
N ASP A 62 2.77 -2.05 -12.91
CA ASP A 62 3.74 -2.89 -13.61
C ASP A 62 4.77 -3.39 -12.59
N ALA A 63 4.55 -4.61 -12.11
CA ALA A 63 5.38 -5.21 -11.07
C ALA A 63 6.82 -5.48 -11.51
N GLU A 64 7.08 -5.62 -12.81
CA GLU A 64 8.43 -5.85 -13.33
C GLU A 64 9.31 -4.59 -13.25
N LYS A 65 8.70 -3.43 -13.19
CA LYS A 65 9.41 -2.15 -13.07
C LYS A 65 9.59 -1.70 -11.63
N THR A 66 8.85 -2.28 -10.71
CA THR A 66 9.03 -1.97 -9.28
C THR A 66 10.23 -2.74 -8.73
N ILE A 67 10.93 -2.16 -7.76
CA ILE A 67 12.05 -2.84 -7.09
C ILE A 67 11.59 -3.71 -5.92
N LEU A 68 10.30 -3.76 -5.64
CA LEU A 68 9.69 -4.61 -4.63
C LEU A 68 9.08 -5.85 -5.28
N LEU A 69 8.89 -6.89 -4.47
CA LEU A 69 8.16 -8.10 -4.85
C LEU A 69 6.64 -7.84 -4.90
N ASP A 70 6.26 -6.71 -5.46
CA ASP A 70 4.88 -6.28 -5.59
C ASP A 70 4.21 -7.03 -6.75
N ARG A 71 2.90 -7.12 -6.69
CA ARG A 71 2.06 -7.65 -7.74
C ARG A 71 1.20 -6.55 -8.33
N GLU A 72 0.86 -6.67 -9.59
CA GLU A 72 -0.11 -5.77 -10.20
C GLU A 72 -1.40 -5.71 -9.37
N SER A 73 -1.94 -4.53 -9.19
CA SER A 73 -3.08 -4.22 -8.34
C SER A 73 -2.83 -4.21 -6.84
N ASP A 74 -1.59 -4.42 -6.38
CA ASP A 74 -1.23 -4.12 -5.00
C ASP A 74 -1.33 -2.61 -4.77
N PHE A 75 -1.73 -2.23 -3.58
CA PHE A 75 -1.87 -0.82 -3.23
C PHE A 75 -1.45 -0.52 -1.80
N PHE A 76 -0.98 0.69 -1.60
CA PHE A 76 -0.34 1.09 -0.35
C PHE A 76 -0.34 2.60 -0.19
N TRP A 77 0.03 3.06 0.96
CA TRP A 77 0.49 4.44 1.16
C TRP A 77 1.38 4.55 2.38
N SER A 78 2.09 5.67 2.45
CA SER A 78 3.03 5.95 3.52
C SER A 78 2.80 7.33 4.12
N GLY A 79 3.11 7.45 5.40
CA GLY A 79 3.09 8.71 6.13
C GLY A 79 4.48 9.30 6.32
N PHE A 80 4.54 10.59 6.55
CA PHE A 80 5.77 11.38 6.70
C PHE A 80 6.72 10.85 7.79
N TYR A 81 6.18 10.24 8.85
CA TYR A 81 6.96 9.67 9.96
C TYR A 81 7.27 8.18 9.81
N GLY A 82 7.19 7.64 8.58
CA GLY A 82 7.54 6.26 8.29
C GLY A 82 6.44 5.24 8.62
N THR A 83 5.20 5.70 8.85
CA THR A 83 4.05 4.82 8.91
C THR A 83 3.70 4.33 7.51
N ASN A 84 3.31 3.06 7.39
CA ASN A 84 2.95 2.49 6.10
C ASN A 84 1.80 1.49 6.25
N PHE A 85 1.00 1.35 5.20
CA PHE A 85 0.15 0.19 5.02
C PHE A 85 0.31 -0.35 3.60
N PHE A 86 0.04 -1.63 3.47
CA PHE A 86 0.14 -2.37 2.21
C PHE A 86 -0.98 -3.40 2.14
N VAL A 87 -1.56 -3.53 0.98
CA VAL A 87 -2.60 -4.51 0.68
C VAL A 87 -2.29 -5.18 -0.65
N SER A 88 -2.12 -6.49 -0.62
CA SER A 88 -1.97 -7.34 -1.80
C SER A 88 -3.17 -8.27 -1.92
N PRO A 89 -4.15 -7.95 -2.77
CA PRO A 89 -5.33 -8.78 -2.94
C PRO A 89 -5.01 -10.18 -3.47
N GLN A 90 -4.03 -10.28 -4.36
CA GLN A 90 -3.67 -11.56 -4.98
C GLN A 90 -2.95 -12.51 -4.02
N SER A 91 -2.08 -11.98 -3.15
CA SER A 91 -1.36 -12.79 -2.16
C SER A 91 -2.12 -12.96 -0.86
N GLY A 92 -3.21 -12.20 -0.65
CA GLY A 92 -3.96 -12.19 0.61
C GLY A 92 -3.19 -11.54 1.76
N LEU A 93 -2.19 -10.69 1.44
CA LEU A 93 -1.37 -10.03 2.45
C LEU A 93 -1.90 -8.63 2.75
N VAL A 94 -2.10 -8.35 4.03
CA VAL A 94 -2.35 -7.01 4.55
C VAL A 94 -1.30 -6.71 5.62
N ALA A 95 -0.61 -5.59 5.49
CA ALA A 95 0.43 -5.19 6.43
C ALA A 95 0.26 -3.73 6.85
N VAL A 96 0.53 -3.46 8.12
CA VAL A 96 0.58 -2.11 8.69
C VAL A 96 1.85 -1.97 9.51
N ILE A 97 2.58 -0.90 9.27
CA ILE A 97 3.79 -0.55 10.00
C ILE A 97 3.59 0.82 10.63
N MET A 98 3.75 0.89 11.93
CA MET A 98 3.71 2.14 12.67
C MET A 98 5.11 2.48 13.17
N SER A 99 5.58 3.66 12.81
CA SER A 99 6.82 4.22 13.31
C SER A 99 6.68 5.72 13.56
N GLN A 100 7.65 6.31 14.22
CA GLN A 100 7.71 7.74 14.45
C GLN A 100 9.13 8.25 14.13
N ASN A 101 9.64 7.80 12.99
CA ASN A 101 10.95 8.17 12.50
C ASN A 101 10.80 8.99 11.21
N GLN A 102 11.57 10.05 11.10
CA GLN A 102 11.69 10.74 9.83
C GLN A 102 12.49 9.84 8.88
N PRO A 103 11.99 9.53 7.68
CA PRO A 103 12.73 8.68 6.76
C PRO A 103 14.07 9.34 6.41
N PRO A 104 15.14 8.56 6.27
CA PRO A 104 16.40 9.09 5.78
C PRO A 104 16.21 9.66 4.37
N PRO A 105 16.86 10.79 4.04
CA PRO A 105 16.68 11.49 2.77
C PRO A 105 17.02 10.68 1.51
N ALA A 106 17.70 9.56 1.65
CA ALA A 106 18.25 8.77 0.54
C ALA A 106 17.50 7.45 0.26
N SER A 107 16.38 7.17 0.92
CA SER A 107 15.60 5.98 0.60
C SER A 107 14.64 6.29 -0.56
N PRO A 108 14.70 5.56 -1.69
CA PRO A 108 13.70 5.68 -2.75
C PRO A 108 12.30 5.25 -2.29
N TRP A 109 12.23 4.60 -1.14
CA TRP A 109 11.00 4.14 -0.49
C TRP A 109 10.75 4.91 0.79
N PRO A 110 9.52 5.33 1.05
CA PRO A 110 9.20 5.97 2.31
C PRO A 110 9.47 5.00 3.48
N GLY A 111 10.55 5.24 4.19
CA GLY A 111 10.83 4.66 5.49
C GLY A 111 11.01 3.14 5.52
N SER A 112 10.27 2.54 6.43
CA SER A 112 10.35 1.12 6.79
C SER A 112 9.75 0.13 5.79
N PHE A 113 9.08 0.59 4.73
CA PHE A 113 8.34 -0.27 3.81
C PHE A 113 9.24 -1.34 3.15
N GLY A 114 10.32 -0.91 2.47
CA GLY A 114 11.22 -1.85 1.80
C GLY A 114 11.99 -2.76 2.74
N VAL A 115 12.22 -2.34 4.01
CA VAL A 115 12.96 -3.13 4.98
C VAL A 115 12.11 -4.25 5.59
N PHE A 116 10.80 -4.04 5.73
CA PHE A 116 9.93 -5.00 6.42
C PHE A 116 9.04 -5.79 5.47
N ILE A 117 8.53 -5.19 4.41
CA ILE A 117 7.58 -5.84 3.52
C ILE A 117 8.27 -6.80 2.55
N ALA A 118 9.37 -6.40 1.91
CA ALA A 118 10.08 -7.28 0.98
C ALA A 118 10.58 -8.58 1.63
N PRO A 119 11.20 -8.56 2.83
CA PRO A 119 11.52 -9.80 3.54
C PRO A 119 10.30 -10.63 3.92
N ALA A 120 9.14 -10.00 4.24
CA ALA A 120 7.93 -10.74 4.57
C ALA A 120 7.42 -11.57 3.39
N PHE A 121 7.45 -11.04 2.16
CA PHE A 121 7.13 -11.81 0.96
C PHE A 121 8.08 -13.01 0.77
N GLY A 122 9.39 -12.79 0.90
CA GLY A 122 10.37 -13.86 0.78
C GLY A 122 10.21 -14.94 1.85
N PHE A 123 9.87 -14.57 3.08
CA PHE A 123 9.64 -15.52 4.17
C PHE A 123 8.35 -16.35 3.98
N LEU A 124 7.30 -15.74 3.46
CA LEU A 124 6.02 -16.40 3.20
C LEU A 124 6.03 -17.21 1.90
N GLY A 125 7.04 -17.07 1.05
CA GLY A 125 7.16 -17.77 -0.24
C GLY A 125 6.13 -17.30 -1.28
N ILE A 126 5.70 -16.06 -1.21
CA ILE A 126 4.68 -15.47 -2.07
C ILE A 126 5.24 -14.32 -2.90
#